data_ab04f5c35a4c01aca89f9ed58a8d6bc0
#
_entry.id   ab04f5c35a4c01aca89f9ed58a8d6bc0
#
_cell.length_a   1.000
_cell.length_b   1.000
_cell.length_c   1.000
_cell.angle_alpha   90.00
_cell.angle_beta   90.00
_cell.angle_gamma   90.00
#
_symmetry.space_group_name_H-M   'P 1'
#
loop_
_entity.id
_entity.type
_entity.pdbx_description
1 polymer ?
#
loop_
_entity_poly.entity_id
_entity_poly.type
_entity_poly.pdbx_seq_one_letter_code
_entity_poly.pdbx_strand_id
1 'polypeptide(L)'
;MNILPVLLSLAAVPAHQSHFLNLLLPLWLAIPGRINARSFSRYSGWNERTFRRHFQAALPWHALHLTLVKLLVRCKAIVPRFILVMDASFIPKSGTKTSGLGAFWNSCAGRSETGLELSCIALMTWFGHHCFPISIRQTRPKKEKADRLTQYLDQLRALFRPHRAWLKEFAPILVADGQYAKKPFFDLCRAEGIAFVTKLAVNANLLIPFV
;
A
#
# COMPACT_ATOMS: atom_id res chain seq x y z
N MET A 1 1.39 -28.63 -0.13
CA MET A 1 2.71 -27.99 -0.36
C MET A 1 2.67 -26.61 0.28
N ASN A 2 3.59 -26.27 1.18
CA ASN A 2 3.63 -24.94 1.78
C ASN A 2 4.25 -23.95 0.80
N ILE A 3 3.45 -23.04 0.23
CA ILE A 3 3.87 -22.06 -0.77
C ILE A 3 4.68 -20.90 -0.16
N LEU A 4 4.58 -20.70 1.16
CA LEU A 4 5.15 -19.53 1.82
C LEU A 4 6.67 -19.44 1.73
N PRO A 5 7.48 -20.52 1.96
CA PRO A 5 8.93 -20.46 1.79
C PRO A 5 9.34 -20.09 0.35
N VAL A 6 8.62 -20.59 -0.65
CA VAL A 6 8.87 -20.29 -2.06
C VAL A 6 8.59 -18.80 -2.33
N LEU A 7 7.46 -18.28 -1.84
CA LEU A 7 7.10 -16.87 -1.97
C LEU A 7 8.14 -15.95 -1.32
N LEU A 8 8.60 -16.26 -0.12
CA LEU A 8 9.60 -15.47 0.62
C LEU A 8 10.95 -15.45 -0.11
N SER A 9 11.37 -16.59 -0.68
CA SER A 9 12.58 -16.71 -1.50
C SER A 9 12.46 -15.87 -2.79
N LEU A 10 11.36 -15.99 -3.53
CA LEU A 10 11.12 -15.23 -4.76
C LEU A 10 11.02 -13.72 -4.51
N ALA A 11 10.54 -13.29 -3.35
CA ALA A 11 10.49 -11.89 -2.95
C ALA A 11 11.83 -11.37 -2.40
N ALA A 12 12.89 -12.18 -2.43
CA ALA A 12 14.21 -11.87 -1.89
C ALA A 12 14.19 -11.37 -0.43
N VAL A 13 13.31 -11.97 0.38
CA VAL A 13 13.21 -11.63 1.81
C VAL A 13 14.43 -12.15 2.55
N PRO A 14 15.14 -11.31 3.35
CA PRO A 14 16.30 -11.76 4.13
C PRO A 14 15.98 -12.95 5.05
N ALA A 15 16.93 -13.86 5.24
CA ALA A 15 16.71 -15.10 5.98
C ALA A 15 16.09 -14.91 7.37
N HIS A 16 16.60 -13.93 8.15
CA HIS A 16 16.06 -13.62 9.47
C HIS A 16 14.60 -13.13 9.45
N GLN A 17 14.21 -12.40 8.41
CA GLN A 17 12.83 -11.95 8.19
C GLN A 17 11.96 -13.08 7.64
N SER A 18 12.51 -13.95 6.79
CA SER A 18 11.81 -15.12 6.28
C SER A 18 11.42 -16.06 7.41
N HIS A 19 12.34 -16.32 8.36
CA HIS A 19 12.02 -17.14 9.54
C HIS A 19 10.88 -16.54 10.37
N PHE A 20 10.92 -15.22 10.60
CA PHE A 20 9.85 -14.50 11.30
C PHE A 20 8.51 -14.58 10.55
N LEU A 21 8.50 -14.33 9.24
CA LEU A 21 7.27 -14.36 8.43
C LEU A 21 6.69 -15.76 8.29
N ASN A 22 7.52 -16.81 8.22
CA ASN A 22 7.08 -18.21 8.22
C ASN A 22 6.34 -18.59 9.51
N LEU A 23 6.70 -17.97 10.63
CA LEU A 23 5.97 -18.12 11.88
C LEU A 23 4.75 -17.21 11.95
N LEU A 24 4.92 -15.94 11.60
CA LEU A 24 3.90 -14.89 11.76
C LEU A 24 2.65 -15.13 10.93
N LEU A 25 2.81 -15.43 9.63
CA LEU A 25 1.67 -15.48 8.71
C LEU A 25 0.68 -16.60 9.02
N PRO A 26 1.11 -17.85 9.33
CA PRO A 26 0.20 -18.89 9.79
C PRO A 26 -0.49 -18.54 11.11
N LEU A 27 0.27 -17.98 12.07
CA LEU A 27 -0.31 -17.54 13.35
C LEU A 27 -1.37 -16.47 13.16
N TRP A 28 -1.15 -15.51 12.25
CA TRP A 28 -2.11 -14.46 11.95
C TRP A 28 -3.43 -15.01 11.45
N LEU A 29 -3.39 -16.06 10.65
CA LEU A 29 -4.59 -16.74 10.15
C LEU A 29 -5.25 -17.65 11.19
N ALA A 30 -4.49 -18.21 12.13
CA ALA A 30 -4.98 -19.18 13.09
C ALA A 30 -5.51 -18.59 14.40
N ILE A 31 -5.05 -17.39 14.80
CA ILE A 31 -5.45 -16.79 16.09
C ILE A 31 -6.84 -16.17 15.98
N PRO A 32 -7.81 -16.65 16.75
CA PRO A 32 -9.13 -16.01 16.81
C PRO A 32 -9.06 -14.71 17.61
N GLY A 33 -9.78 -13.69 17.17
CA GLY A 33 -9.98 -12.44 17.88
C GLY A 33 -8.83 -11.43 17.69
N ARG A 34 -8.45 -10.72 18.74
CA ARG A 34 -7.54 -9.59 18.66
C ARG A 34 -6.09 -10.01 18.37
N ILE A 35 -5.56 -9.54 17.26
CA ILE A 35 -4.16 -9.78 16.80
C ILE A 35 -3.24 -8.70 17.39
N ASN A 36 -2.25 -9.12 18.18
CA ASN A 36 -1.21 -8.26 18.75
C ASN A 36 0.00 -9.11 19.18
N ALA A 37 1.11 -8.46 19.57
CA ALA A 37 2.34 -9.14 19.95
C ALA A 37 2.16 -10.11 21.13
N ARG A 38 1.25 -9.81 22.06
CA ARG A 38 0.93 -10.68 23.20
C ARG A 38 0.18 -11.94 22.75
N SER A 39 -0.79 -11.83 21.84
CA SER A 39 -1.48 -12.98 21.30
C SER A 39 -0.52 -13.88 20.50
N PHE A 40 0.33 -13.30 19.65
CA PHE A 40 1.35 -14.07 18.95
C PHE A 40 2.27 -14.83 19.93
N SER A 41 2.70 -14.19 21.02
CA SER A 41 3.53 -14.83 22.05
C SER A 41 2.85 -16.05 22.68
N ARG A 42 1.55 -15.95 22.98
CA ARG A 42 0.78 -17.06 23.60
C ARG A 42 0.66 -18.30 22.69
N TYR A 43 0.60 -18.10 21.38
CA TYR A 43 0.36 -19.19 20.42
C TYR A 43 1.64 -19.71 19.74
N SER A 44 2.79 -19.07 19.94
CA SER A 44 4.04 -19.45 19.25
C SER A 44 5.16 -19.94 20.15
N GLY A 45 5.09 -19.71 21.45
CA GLY A 45 6.21 -19.88 22.36
C GLY A 45 7.30 -18.81 22.26
N TRP A 46 7.22 -17.88 21.29
CA TRP A 46 8.15 -16.76 21.21
C TRP A 46 7.77 -15.64 22.19
N ASN A 47 8.78 -14.92 22.69
CA ASN A 47 8.57 -13.81 23.60
C ASN A 47 7.87 -12.62 22.89
N GLU A 48 6.94 -11.93 23.56
CA GLU A 48 6.26 -10.73 23.07
C GLU A 48 7.25 -9.64 22.57
N ARG A 49 8.37 -9.45 23.31
CA ARG A 49 9.42 -8.49 22.94
C ARG A 49 10.06 -8.81 21.59
N THR A 50 10.19 -10.10 21.25
CA THR A 50 10.72 -10.54 19.96
C THR A 50 9.78 -10.13 18.82
N PHE A 51 8.48 -10.34 18.96
CA PHE A 51 7.49 -9.85 17.97
C PHE A 51 7.55 -8.34 17.81
N ARG A 52 7.58 -7.59 18.91
CA ARG A 52 7.68 -6.11 18.86
C ARG A 52 8.92 -5.64 18.13
N ARG A 53 10.07 -6.27 18.36
CA ARG A 53 11.33 -5.96 17.67
C ARG A 53 11.24 -6.21 16.16
N HIS A 54 10.66 -7.35 15.76
CA HIS A 54 10.48 -7.65 14.33
C HIS A 54 9.50 -6.70 13.64
N PHE A 55 8.44 -6.29 14.31
CA PHE A 55 7.51 -5.29 13.77
C PHE A 55 8.10 -3.88 13.66
N GLN A 56 9.17 -3.57 14.38
CA GLN A 56 9.92 -2.31 14.23
C GLN A 56 10.90 -2.35 13.05
N ALA A 57 11.27 -3.53 12.59
CA ALA A 57 12.13 -3.68 11.41
C ALA A 57 11.35 -3.41 10.12
N ALA A 58 12.02 -2.83 9.13
CA ALA A 58 11.45 -2.66 7.81
C ALA A 58 11.26 -4.02 7.13
N LEU A 59 10.04 -4.39 6.83
CA LEU A 59 9.68 -5.60 6.10
C LEU A 59 9.36 -5.22 4.63
N PRO A 60 9.81 -6.00 3.65
CA PRO A 60 9.61 -5.71 2.23
C PRO A 60 8.21 -6.08 1.74
N TRP A 61 7.17 -5.55 2.41
CA TRP A 61 5.76 -5.89 2.15
C TRP A 61 5.35 -5.72 0.69
N HIS A 62 5.77 -4.61 0.04
CA HIS A 62 5.43 -4.36 -1.35
C HIS A 62 6.04 -5.41 -2.29
N ALA A 63 7.29 -5.84 -2.05
CA ALA A 63 7.93 -6.89 -2.83
C ALA A 63 7.22 -8.23 -2.63
N LEU A 64 6.88 -8.56 -1.39
CA LEU A 64 6.16 -9.78 -1.06
C LEU A 64 4.78 -9.84 -1.73
N HIS A 65 3.98 -8.78 -1.60
CA HIS A 65 2.64 -8.72 -2.18
C HIS A 65 2.69 -8.75 -3.72
N LEU A 66 3.58 -7.98 -4.34
CA LEU A 66 3.71 -8.00 -5.79
C LEU A 66 4.22 -9.35 -6.32
N THR A 67 5.14 -10.01 -5.60
CA THR A 67 5.60 -11.36 -5.94
C THR A 67 4.45 -12.36 -5.85
N LEU A 68 3.59 -12.26 -4.86
CA LEU A 68 2.38 -13.08 -4.76
C LEU A 68 1.47 -12.90 -5.98
N VAL A 69 1.19 -11.64 -6.37
CA VAL A 69 0.36 -11.36 -7.56
C VAL A 69 1.01 -11.93 -8.83
N LYS A 70 2.31 -11.74 -9.02
CA LYS A 70 3.05 -12.32 -10.16
C LYS A 70 2.97 -13.85 -10.19
N LEU A 71 3.03 -14.49 -9.03
CA LEU A 71 2.89 -15.93 -8.90
C LEU A 71 1.48 -16.39 -9.29
N LEU A 72 0.44 -15.70 -8.82
CA LEU A 72 -0.96 -15.99 -9.18
C LEU A 72 -1.19 -15.85 -10.70
N VAL A 73 -0.61 -14.83 -11.32
CA VAL A 73 -0.63 -14.67 -12.80
C VAL A 73 0.08 -15.83 -13.47
N ARG A 74 1.29 -16.18 -13.01
CA ARG A 74 2.09 -17.27 -13.58
C ARG A 74 1.40 -18.62 -13.47
N CYS A 75 0.70 -18.87 -12.37
CA CYS A 75 -0.11 -20.08 -12.15
C CYS A 75 -1.46 -20.03 -12.86
N LYS A 76 -1.74 -19.00 -13.67
CA LYS A 76 -3.03 -18.78 -14.35
C LYS A 76 -4.24 -18.73 -13.40
N ALA A 77 -4.01 -18.45 -12.12
CA ALA A 77 -5.08 -18.30 -11.12
C ALA A 77 -5.86 -16.99 -11.30
N ILE A 78 -5.25 -15.99 -11.91
CA ILE A 78 -5.87 -14.69 -12.23
C ILE A 78 -5.46 -14.23 -13.64
N VAL A 79 -6.35 -13.49 -14.31
CA VAL A 79 -6.06 -12.87 -15.60
C VAL A 79 -5.13 -11.67 -15.40
N PRO A 80 -4.01 -11.55 -16.13
CA PRO A 80 -3.02 -10.50 -15.93
C PRO A 80 -3.43 -9.16 -16.56
N ARG A 81 -4.62 -8.66 -16.22
CA ARG A 81 -5.13 -7.34 -16.60
C ARG A 81 -5.53 -6.59 -15.35
N PHE A 82 -4.75 -5.59 -15.01
CA PHE A 82 -4.96 -4.82 -13.78
C PHE A 82 -5.10 -3.32 -14.07
N ILE A 83 -5.73 -2.65 -13.14
CA ILE A 83 -5.61 -1.21 -12.94
C ILE A 83 -4.93 -0.97 -11.60
N LEU A 84 -4.10 0.05 -11.52
CA LEU A 84 -3.62 0.59 -10.25
C LEU A 84 -4.71 1.49 -9.69
N VAL A 85 -5.02 1.31 -8.42
CA VAL A 85 -5.96 2.17 -7.68
C VAL A 85 -5.19 2.78 -6.51
N MET A 86 -5.32 4.10 -6.33
CA MET A 86 -4.72 4.80 -5.20
C MET A 86 -5.78 5.56 -4.42
N ASP A 87 -5.80 5.34 -3.11
CA ASP A 87 -6.70 6.04 -2.21
C ASP A 87 -6.07 6.21 -0.82
N ALA A 88 -6.54 7.21 -0.08
CA ALA A 88 -6.13 7.47 1.29
C ALA A 88 -7.32 7.31 2.23
N SER A 89 -7.15 6.45 3.24
CA SER A 89 -8.18 6.15 4.22
C SER A 89 -7.84 6.77 5.58
N PHE A 90 -8.81 7.42 6.20
CA PHE A 90 -8.71 7.95 7.55
C PHE A 90 -9.04 6.87 8.58
N ILE A 91 -8.22 6.79 9.64
CA ILE A 91 -8.44 5.92 10.79
C ILE A 91 -8.56 6.80 12.04
N PRO A 92 -9.74 6.88 12.66
CA PRO A 92 -9.92 7.65 13.90
C PRO A 92 -9.04 7.06 15.00
N LYS A 93 -8.37 7.92 15.74
CA LYS A 93 -7.47 7.49 16.81
C LYS A 93 -7.53 8.47 17.97
N SER A 94 -7.85 7.96 19.14
CA SER A 94 -7.77 8.70 20.41
C SER A 94 -6.38 8.54 21.04
N GLY A 95 -6.00 9.50 21.87
CA GLY A 95 -4.74 9.49 22.59
C GLY A 95 -3.65 10.30 21.90
N THR A 96 -2.59 10.64 22.64
CA THR A 96 -1.54 11.57 22.22
C THR A 96 -0.22 10.88 21.85
N LYS A 97 -0.06 9.60 22.20
CA LYS A 97 1.22 8.86 22.06
C LYS A 97 1.37 8.04 20.79
N THR A 98 0.36 8.05 19.90
CA THR A 98 0.46 7.31 18.64
C THR A 98 1.30 8.11 17.65
N SER A 99 2.38 7.51 17.12
CA SER A 99 3.25 8.16 16.14
C SER A 99 2.49 8.50 14.85
N GLY A 100 2.66 9.72 14.35
CA GLY A 100 2.03 10.21 13.13
C GLY A 100 0.56 10.63 13.28
N LEU A 101 0.09 10.83 14.51
CA LEU A 101 -1.19 11.48 14.74
C LEU A 101 -1.22 12.89 14.17
N GLY A 102 -2.30 13.21 13.48
CA GLY A 102 -2.54 14.53 12.91
C GLY A 102 -4.00 14.79 12.63
N ALA A 103 -4.30 16.00 12.20
CA ALA A 103 -5.61 16.34 11.67
C ALA A 103 -5.68 15.92 10.21
N PHE A 104 -6.56 14.99 9.89
CA PHE A 104 -6.82 14.51 8.55
C PHE A 104 -8.30 14.61 8.22
N TRP A 105 -8.63 14.72 6.94
CA TRP A 105 -10.01 14.76 6.49
C TRP A 105 -10.70 13.41 6.70
N ASN A 106 -11.79 13.42 7.44
CA ASN A 106 -12.69 12.28 7.60
C ASN A 106 -13.89 12.46 6.68
N SER A 107 -13.94 11.73 5.56
CA SER A 107 -15.02 11.84 4.58
C SER A 107 -16.38 11.42 5.16
N CYS A 108 -16.41 10.48 6.11
CA CYS A 108 -17.65 10.04 6.76
C CYS A 108 -18.23 11.13 7.67
N ALA A 109 -17.36 11.91 8.34
CA ALA A 109 -17.78 12.99 9.23
C ALA A 109 -17.87 14.36 8.53
N GLY A 110 -17.38 14.48 7.27
CA GLY A 110 -17.34 15.72 6.52
C GLY A 110 -16.47 16.84 7.14
N ARG A 111 -15.48 16.46 7.97
CA ARG A 111 -14.60 17.40 8.69
C ARG A 111 -13.22 16.81 8.94
N SER A 112 -12.26 17.66 9.31
CA SER A 112 -10.96 17.21 9.81
C SER A 112 -11.08 16.72 11.25
N GLU A 113 -10.52 15.53 11.50
CA GLU A 113 -10.47 14.91 12.82
C GLU A 113 -9.07 14.39 13.13
N THR A 114 -8.80 14.25 14.45
CA THR A 114 -7.52 13.66 14.88
C THR A 114 -7.51 12.16 14.64
N GLY A 115 -6.47 11.70 13.93
CA GLY A 115 -6.33 10.28 13.59
C GLY A 115 -5.06 9.99 12.84
N LEU A 116 -5.10 8.90 12.10
CA LEU A 116 -4.06 8.46 11.18
C LEU A 116 -4.63 8.47 9.76
N GLU A 117 -3.77 8.69 8.79
CA GLU A 117 -4.10 8.49 7.39
C GLU A 117 -3.20 7.41 6.81
N LEU A 118 -3.79 6.44 6.11
CA LEU A 118 -3.09 5.40 5.38
C LEU A 118 -3.34 5.56 3.88
N SER A 119 -2.28 5.82 3.12
CA SER A 119 -2.34 5.79 1.67
C SER A 119 -2.10 4.37 1.19
N CYS A 120 -3.02 3.84 0.38
CA CYS A 120 -2.98 2.53 -0.21
C CYS A 120 -2.83 2.62 -1.72
N ILE A 121 -1.95 1.81 -2.30
CA ILE A 121 -1.91 1.51 -3.73
C ILE A 121 -2.23 0.03 -3.88
N ALA A 122 -3.22 -0.30 -4.70
CA ALA A 122 -3.65 -1.65 -4.95
C ALA A 122 -3.67 -1.97 -6.45
N LEU A 123 -3.52 -3.24 -6.79
CA LEU A 123 -3.82 -3.79 -8.11
C LEU A 123 -5.23 -4.37 -8.07
N MET A 124 -6.12 -3.86 -8.89
CA MET A 124 -7.47 -4.38 -9.07
C MET A 124 -7.56 -5.06 -10.43
N THR A 125 -8.14 -6.27 -10.49
CA THR A 125 -8.39 -6.92 -11.78
C THR A 125 -9.38 -6.10 -12.59
N TRP A 126 -9.23 -6.10 -13.91
CA TRP A 126 -10.05 -5.27 -14.82
C TRP A 126 -11.55 -5.40 -14.59
N PHE A 127 -12.02 -6.59 -14.25
CA PHE A 127 -13.44 -6.84 -13.94
C PHE A 127 -13.82 -6.62 -12.47
N GLY A 128 -12.91 -6.10 -11.64
CA GLY A 128 -13.20 -5.74 -10.25
C GLY A 128 -13.37 -6.89 -9.25
N HIS A 129 -13.13 -8.15 -9.66
CA HIS A 129 -13.33 -9.31 -8.79
C HIS A 129 -12.27 -9.48 -7.70
N HIS A 130 -11.05 -9.00 -7.94
CA HIS A 130 -9.93 -9.11 -6.98
C HIS A 130 -9.21 -7.79 -6.84
N CYS A 131 -8.86 -7.46 -5.60
CA CYS A 131 -8.07 -6.29 -5.25
C CYS A 131 -6.89 -6.72 -4.36
N PHE A 132 -5.68 -6.39 -4.77
CA PHE A 132 -4.44 -6.76 -4.09
C PHE A 132 -3.73 -5.49 -3.62
N PRO A 133 -3.79 -5.13 -2.33
CA PRO A 133 -2.98 -4.04 -1.80
C PRO A 133 -1.49 -4.37 -1.96
N ILE A 134 -0.75 -3.53 -2.68
CA ILE A 134 0.67 -3.75 -2.94
C ILE A 134 1.57 -2.75 -2.23
N SER A 135 1.04 -1.59 -1.85
CA SER A 135 1.77 -0.61 -1.06
C SER A 135 0.82 0.12 -0.12
N ILE A 136 1.10 0.03 1.18
CA ILE A 136 0.37 0.79 2.21
C ILE A 136 1.40 1.62 2.98
N ARG A 137 1.16 2.93 3.08
CA ARG A 137 2.01 3.85 3.83
C ARG A 137 1.19 4.77 4.72
N GLN A 138 1.67 5.00 5.92
CA GLN A 138 1.13 6.03 6.80
C GLN A 138 1.57 7.40 6.29
N THR A 139 0.60 8.28 6.04
CA THR A 139 0.86 9.69 5.76
C THR A 139 1.18 10.39 7.09
N ARG A 140 2.32 11.06 7.14
CA ARG A 140 2.75 11.82 8.32
C ARG A 140 2.23 13.26 8.24
N PRO A 141 1.86 13.88 9.38
CA PRO A 141 1.52 15.29 9.42
C PRO A 141 2.66 16.16 8.89
N LYS A 142 2.33 17.31 8.29
CA LYS A 142 3.31 18.23 7.68
C LYS A 142 4.43 18.64 8.67
N LYS A 143 4.12 18.75 9.95
CA LYS A 143 5.13 19.07 10.99
C LYS A 143 6.21 17.99 11.16
N GLU A 144 5.90 16.74 10.79
CA GLU A 144 6.83 15.60 10.93
C GLU A 144 7.52 15.23 9.62
N LYS A 145 6.94 15.59 8.48
CA LYS A 145 7.46 15.24 7.15
C LYS A 145 7.01 16.25 6.09
N ALA A 146 7.44 16.03 4.84
CA ALA A 146 6.96 16.74 3.66
C ALA A 146 5.43 16.74 3.56
N ASP A 147 4.88 17.64 2.76
CA ASP A 147 3.44 17.71 2.53
C ASP A 147 2.86 16.37 2.00
N ARG A 148 1.55 16.20 2.10
CA ARG A 148 0.84 14.96 1.74
C ARG A 148 1.08 14.58 0.28
N LEU A 149 1.06 15.56 -0.62
CA LEU A 149 1.23 15.33 -2.06
C LEU A 149 2.61 14.71 -2.35
N THR A 150 3.65 15.26 -1.76
CA THR A 150 5.03 14.74 -1.87
C THR A 150 5.13 13.30 -1.34
N GLN A 151 4.51 13.00 -0.20
CA GLN A 151 4.50 11.66 0.36
C GLN A 151 3.82 10.63 -0.54
N TYR A 152 2.70 11.00 -1.19
CA TYR A 152 1.99 10.16 -2.15
C TYR A 152 2.83 9.92 -3.43
N LEU A 153 3.45 10.97 -3.95
CA LEU A 153 4.36 10.86 -5.11
C LEU A 153 5.55 9.96 -4.81
N ASP A 154 6.13 10.06 -3.61
CA ASP A 154 7.23 9.20 -3.17
C ASP A 154 6.79 7.74 -3.01
N GLN A 155 5.55 7.50 -2.63
CA GLN A 155 4.99 6.15 -2.59
C GLN A 155 4.88 5.56 -4.00
N LEU A 156 4.35 6.32 -4.96
CA LEU A 156 4.26 5.90 -6.37
C LEU A 156 5.65 5.69 -6.99
N ARG A 157 6.59 6.62 -6.80
CA ARG A 157 7.97 6.49 -7.30
C ARG A 157 8.64 5.23 -6.78
N ALA A 158 8.49 4.94 -5.48
CA ALA A 158 9.05 3.75 -4.87
C ALA A 158 8.45 2.45 -5.43
N LEU A 159 7.20 2.47 -5.89
CA LEU A 159 6.57 1.34 -6.56
C LEU A 159 7.01 1.24 -8.04
N PHE A 160 7.00 2.34 -8.78
CA PHE A 160 7.32 2.33 -10.20
C PHE A 160 8.79 2.01 -10.47
N ARG A 161 9.73 2.59 -9.72
CA ARG A 161 11.17 2.43 -9.95
C ARG A 161 11.62 0.98 -10.12
N PRO A 162 11.29 0.02 -9.22
CA PRO A 162 11.72 -1.37 -9.35
C PRO A 162 10.81 -2.23 -10.25
N HIS A 163 9.59 -1.79 -10.59
CA HIS A 163 8.58 -2.63 -11.21
C HIS A 163 8.00 -2.06 -12.51
N ARG A 164 8.65 -1.04 -13.06
CA ARG A 164 8.17 -0.26 -14.20
C ARG A 164 7.74 -1.11 -15.41
N ALA A 165 8.58 -2.03 -15.84
CA ALA A 165 8.30 -2.87 -17.01
C ALA A 165 7.03 -3.71 -16.81
N TRP A 166 6.94 -4.37 -15.67
CA TRP A 166 5.78 -5.20 -15.33
C TRP A 166 4.50 -4.37 -15.17
N LEU A 167 4.58 -3.21 -14.53
CA LEU A 167 3.41 -2.34 -14.36
C LEU A 167 2.92 -1.76 -15.68
N LYS A 168 3.82 -1.37 -16.59
CA LYS A 168 3.44 -0.93 -17.93
C LYS A 168 2.71 -2.00 -18.72
N GLU A 169 3.15 -3.23 -18.61
CA GLU A 169 2.56 -4.36 -19.34
C GLU A 169 1.19 -4.77 -18.77
N PHE A 170 1.09 -4.89 -17.45
CA PHE A 170 -0.07 -5.52 -16.82
C PHE A 170 -1.02 -4.55 -16.10
N ALA A 171 -0.57 -3.34 -15.77
CA ALA A 171 -1.34 -2.32 -15.05
C ALA A 171 -1.06 -0.91 -15.61
N PRO A 172 -1.35 -0.64 -16.90
CA PRO A 172 -0.97 0.61 -17.58
C PRO A 172 -1.80 1.83 -17.17
N ILE A 173 -2.76 1.68 -16.28
CA ILE A 173 -3.69 2.72 -15.85
C ILE A 173 -3.63 2.88 -14.34
N LEU A 174 -3.46 4.11 -13.86
CA LEU A 174 -3.64 4.51 -12.46
C LEU A 174 -4.97 5.27 -12.33
N VAL A 175 -5.81 4.81 -11.41
CA VAL A 175 -7.07 5.46 -11.04
C VAL A 175 -6.94 6.01 -9.62
N ALA A 176 -7.32 7.28 -9.41
CA ALA A 176 -7.37 7.88 -8.08
C ALA A 176 -8.48 8.93 -8.00
N ASP A 177 -8.87 9.31 -6.80
CA ASP A 177 -9.91 10.32 -6.62
C ASP A 177 -9.42 11.76 -6.94
N GLY A 178 -10.32 12.75 -6.85
CA GLY A 178 -10.04 14.14 -7.22
C GLY A 178 -8.99 14.84 -6.35
N GLN A 179 -8.68 14.32 -5.16
CA GLN A 179 -7.61 14.91 -4.33
C GLN A 179 -6.22 14.76 -4.98
N TYR A 180 -6.05 13.72 -5.83
CA TYR A 180 -4.83 13.45 -6.58
C TYR A 180 -4.76 14.18 -7.93
N ALA A 181 -5.81 14.90 -8.35
CA ALA A 181 -5.88 15.67 -9.59
C ALA A 181 -4.97 16.91 -9.53
N LYS A 182 -3.68 16.70 -9.39
CA LYS A 182 -2.63 17.72 -9.28
C LYS A 182 -1.57 17.50 -10.36
N LYS A 183 -1.07 18.61 -10.93
CA LYS A 183 -0.05 18.58 -11.99
C LYS A 183 1.10 17.59 -11.72
N PRO A 184 1.72 17.52 -10.51
CA PRO A 184 2.82 16.59 -10.25
C PRO A 184 2.45 15.10 -10.42
N PHE A 185 1.17 14.72 -10.19
CA PHE A 185 0.71 13.35 -10.47
C PHE A 185 0.64 13.06 -11.97
N PHE A 186 0.08 13.99 -12.75
CA PHE A 186 0.04 13.87 -14.20
C PHE A 186 1.45 13.77 -14.78
N ASP A 187 2.36 14.64 -14.33
CA ASP A 187 3.75 14.66 -14.79
C ASP A 187 4.48 13.33 -14.47
N LEU A 188 4.29 12.79 -13.25
CA LEU A 188 4.88 11.51 -12.85
C LEU A 188 4.32 10.36 -13.70
N CYS A 189 3.02 10.25 -13.84
CA CYS A 189 2.39 9.19 -14.62
C CYS A 189 2.82 9.25 -16.09
N ARG A 190 2.90 10.45 -16.68
CA ARG A 190 3.40 10.66 -18.04
C ARG A 190 4.85 10.20 -18.18
N ALA A 191 5.73 10.58 -17.25
CA ALA A 191 7.15 10.18 -17.26
C ALA A 191 7.31 8.66 -17.12
N GLU A 192 6.43 8.00 -16.37
CA GLU A 192 6.41 6.57 -16.21
C GLU A 192 5.67 5.82 -17.34
N GLY A 193 4.97 6.54 -18.23
CA GLY A 193 4.19 5.96 -19.32
C GLY A 193 2.96 5.18 -18.85
N ILE A 194 2.33 5.66 -17.76
CA ILE A 194 1.10 5.15 -17.15
C ILE A 194 -0.02 6.16 -17.43
N ALA A 195 -1.16 5.71 -17.93
CA ALA A 195 -2.34 6.55 -18.08
C ALA A 195 -2.90 6.89 -16.69
N PHE A 196 -3.27 8.17 -16.46
CA PHE A 196 -3.82 8.61 -15.19
C PHE A 196 -5.29 9.02 -15.35
N VAL A 197 -6.17 8.36 -14.62
CA VAL A 197 -7.61 8.61 -14.58
C VAL A 197 -8.00 9.13 -13.20
N THR A 198 -8.60 10.30 -13.15
CA THR A 198 -9.03 10.94 -11.90
C THR A 198 -10.24 11.82 -12.12
N LYS A 199 -11.00 12.06 -11.05
CA LYS A 199 -12.08 13.05 -11.05
C LYS A 199 -11.49 14.45 -10.91
N LEU A 200 -11.84 15.35 -11.81
CA LEU A 200 -11.46 16.74 -11.69
C LEU A 200 -12.43 17.49 -10.77
N ALA A 201 -11.94 18.50 -10.08
CA ALA A 201 -12.78 19.41 -9.34
C ALA A 201 -13.66 20.22 -10.33
N VAL A 202 -14.86 20.59 -9.90
CA VAL A 202 -15.80 21.37 -10.75
C VAL A 202 -15.19 22.68 -11.22
N ASN A 203 -14.30 23.27 -10.42
CA ASN A 203 -13.58 24.52 -10.71
C ASN A 203 -12.15 24.27 -11.23
N ALA A 204 -11.86 23.09 -11.77
CA ALA A 204 -10.55 22.80 -12.35
C ALA A 204 -10.30 23.70 -13.57
N ASN A 205 -9.21 24.45 -13.52
CA ASN A 205 -8.79 25.30 -14.63
C ASN A 205 -8.09 24.44 -15.69
N LEU A 206 -8.85 23.98 -16.67
CA LEU A 206 -8.34 23.18 -17.78
C LEU A 206 -7.98 24.11 -18.94
N LEU A 207 -6.70 24.17 -19.27
CA LEU A 207 -6.22 24.83 -20.47
C LEU A 207 -6.13 23.82 -21.61
N ILE A 208 -6.95 23.99 -22.63
CA ILE A 208 -6.85 23.24 -23.89
C ILE A 208 -5.94 24.05 -24.80
N PRO A 209 -4.84 23.47 -25.37
CA PRO A 209 -4.06 24.16 -26.36
C PRO A 209 -4.97 24.56 -27.55
N PHE A 210 -4.96 25.80 -27.89
CA PHE A 210 -5.61 26.26 -29.10
C PHE A 210 -4.70 25.86 -30.27
N VAL A 211 -5.21 25.00 -31.16
CA VAL A 211 -4.52 24.57 -32.38
C VAL A 211 -5.01 25.44 -33.52
#